data_584bb682df717a0dc6a494afce303561
#
_entry.id   584bb682df717a0dc6a494afce303561
#
_cell.length_a   1.000
_cell.length_b   1.000
_cell.length_c   1.000
_cell.angle_alpha   90.00
_cell.angle_beta   90.00
_cell.angle_gamma   90.00
#
_symmetry.space_group_name_H-M   'P 1'
#
loop_
_entity.id
_entity.type
_entity.pdbx_description
1 polymer ?
#
loop_
_entity_poly.entity_id
_entity_poly.type
_entity_poly.pdbx_seq_one_letter_code
_entity_poly.pdbx_strand_id
1 'polypeptide(L)'
;AVLAAYGDTGSYQSTAIGTGTALPTVNAQKYPTFVADIDPIQLDEFFGMSLSFNKLKVKQISKFYFVPRSNNIEIYYRSGANSLCLIFGQQAREGIISAATKFIEMQEASTLVDAKPTSANAFYSGACEVFWGVATPANGTTKGSFHANCKFIDGLPYFVLRFPSTLATTSQNTYSPYEELYFSPTQLKFFCEQIQQENLQARVDEVASRAFVY
;
A
#
# COMPACT_ATOMS: atom_id res chain seq x y z
N ALA A 1 5.97 -34.18 20.88
CA ALA A 1 5.80 -32.74 20.63
C ALA A 1 5.04 -32.62 19.32
N VAL A 2 3.80 -32.18 19.41
CA VAL A 2 2.87 -32.04 18.27
C VAL A 2 2.91 -30.57 17.84
N LEU A 3 3.33 -30.30 16.61
CA LEU A 3 3.14 -29.00 15.98
C LEU A 3 1.71 -28.92 15.44
N ALA A 4 0.92 -28.02 16.01
CA ALA A 4 -0.41 -27.70 15.51
C ALA A 4 -0.31 -26.74 14.33
N ALA A 5 -0.87 -27.15 13.19
CA ALA A 5 -1.07 -26.31 12.02
C ALA A 5 -2.25 -25.35 12.30
N TYR A 6 -2.01 -24.04 12.22
CA TYR A 6 -3.07 -23.04 12.17
C TYR A 6 -3.49 -22.87 10.70
N GLY A 7 -4.61 -23.48 10.35
CA GLY A 7 -5.35 -23.15 9.16
C GLY A 7 -6.51 -22.23 9.54
N ASP A 8 -6.46 -20.97 9.10
CA ASP A 8 -7.60 -20.09 9.21
C ASP A 8 -8.23 -19.91 7.81
N THR A 9 -9.34 -20.60 7.58
CA THR A 9 -10.19 -20.47 6.40
C THR A 9 -11.33 -19.51 6.71
N GLY A 10 -11.04 -18.22 6.75
CA GLY A 10 -12.05 -17.16 6.82
C GLY A 10 -12.57 -16.81 5.43
N SER A 11 -13.64 -17.49 4.97
CA SER A 11 -14.37 -17.11 3.77
C SER A 11 -15.23 -15.87 4.04
N TYR A 12 -14.83 -14.71 3.57
CA TYR A 12 -15.71 -13.55 3.45
C TYR A 12 -16.43 -13.59 2.11
N GLN A 13 -17.72 -13.90 2.15
CA GLN A 13 -18.60 -13.72 0.99
C GLN A 13 -18.87 -12.23 0.80
N SER A 14 -18.29 -11.66 -0.25
CA SER A 14 -18.68 -10.37 -0.79
C SER A 14 -19.89 -10.55 -1.67
N THR A 15 -21.02 -9.97 -1.28
CA THR A 15 -22.21 -9.84 -2.12
C THR A 15 -21.92 -8.86 -3.25
N ALA A 16 -21.65 -9.39 -4.44
CA ALA A 16 -21.51 -8.62 -5.67
C ALA A 16 -22.89 -8.20 -6.18
N ILE A 17 -23.12 -6.89 -6.27
CA ILE A 17 -24.17 -6.31 -7.12
C ILE A 17 -23.45 -5.66 -8.31
N GLY A 18 -23.68 -6.17 -9.52
CA GLY A 18 -23.26 -5.53 -10.76
C GLY A 18 -22.50 -6.47 -11.70
N THR A 19 -23.17 -6.80 -12.81
CA THR A 19 -22.61 -7.48 -13.97
C THR A 19 -21.52 -6.62 -14.60
N GLY A 20 -20.28 -6.90 -14.27
CA GLY A 20 -19.09 -6.36 -14.92
C GLY A 20 -18.13 -7.49 -15.18
N THR A 21 -17.55 -7.53 -16.36
CA THR A 21 -16.56 -8.48 -16.86
C THR A 21 -15.56 -8.84 -15.75
N ALA A 22 -15.51 -10.11 -15.40
CA ALA A 22 -14.61 -10.61 -14.37
C ALA A 22 -13.17 -10.27 -14.74
N LEU A 23 -12.55 -9.41 -13.92
CA LEU A 23 -11.10 -9.21 -13.95
C LEU A 23 -10.41 -10.56 -13.73
N PRO A 24 -9.27 -10.82 -14.36
CA PRO A 24 -8.56 -12.07 -14.20
C PRO A 24 -8.29 -12.28 -12.72
N THR A 25 -8.83 -13.36 -12.19
CA THR A 25 -8.56 -13.81 -10.82
C THR A 25 -7.07 -14.05 -10.72
N VAL A 26 -6.37 -13.16 -10.03
CA VAL A 26 -4.95 -13.36 -9.73
C VAL A 26 -4.86 -14.66 -8.93
N ASN A 27 -4.27 -15.66 -9.54
CA ASN A 27 -4.14 -16.99 -8.94
C ASN A 27 -3.11 -16.87 -7.80
N ALA A 28 -3.57 -16.67 -6.58
CA ALA A 28 -2.74 -16.48 -5.38
C ALA A 28 -1.73 -17.64 -5.14
N GLN A 29 -1.89 -18.77 -5.85
CA GLN A 29 -1.00 -19.93 -5.78
C GLN A 29 0.20 -19.89 -6.73
N LYS A 30 0.30 -18.89 -7.61
CA LYS A 30 1.36 -18.87 -8.63
C LYS A 30 2.72 -18.43 -8.10
N TYR A 31 2.76 -17.69 -6.99
CA TYR A 31 3.99 -17.11 -6.46
C TYR A 31 4.25 -17.61 -5.03
N PRO A 32 5.49 -17.96 -4.70
CA PRO A 32 5.83 -18.25 -3.32
C PRO A 32 5.56 -16.99 -2.49
N THR A 33 4.81 -17.16 -1.40
CA THR A 33 4.54 -16.07 -0.44
C THR A 33 5.80 -15.64 0.31
N PHE A 34 6.91 -16.32 0.05
CA PHE A 34 8.12 -16.19 0.84
C PHE A 34 9.34 -16.68 0.05
N VAL A 35 10.40 -15.87 0.03
CA VAL A 35 11.72 -16.24 -0.47
C VAL A 35 12.70 -16.07 0.68
N ALA A 36 13.24 -17.19 1.18
CA ALA A 36 14.17 -17.19 2.31
C ALA A 36 15.48 -16.48 1.97
N ASP A 37 16.05 -15.82 2.96
CA ASP A 37 17.44 -15.37 3.03
C ASP A 37 17.94 -14.41 1.92
N ILE A 38 17.02 -13.64 1.32
CA ILE A 38 17.36 -12.52 0.46
C ILE A 38 17.15 -11.22 1.25
N ASP A 39 18.16 -10.37 1.23
CA ASP A 39 18.11 -9.05 1.83
C ASP A 39 17.00 -8.20 1.19
N PRO A 40 16.48 -7.19 1.91
CA PRO A 40 15.50 -6.26 1.35
C PRO A 40 16.00 -5.65 0.05
N ILE A 41 15.15 -5.73 -1.00
CA ILE A 41 15.44 -5.22 -2.34
C ILE A 41 14.93 -3.78 -2.42
N GLN A 42 15.82 -2.85 -2.73
CA GLN A 42 15.41 -1.47 -2.97
C GLN A 42 14.64 -1.39 -4.30
N LEU A 43 13.44 -0.80 -4.24
CA LEU A 43 12.61 -0.54 -5.40
C LEU A 43 12.92 0.85 -5.98
N ASP A 44 12.41 1.11 -7.19
CA ASP A 44 12.63 2.39 -7.84
C ASP A 44 11.93 3.53 -7.08
N GLU A 45 12.59 4.67 -6.99
CA GLU A 45 12.06 5.83 -6.30
C GLU A 45 10.76 6.31 -6.94
N PHE A 46 9.79 6.67 -6.12
CA PHE A 46 8.57 7.32 -6.56
C PHE A 46 8.27 8.55 -5.70
N PHE A 47 7.44 9.43 -6.22
CA PHE A 47 7.01 10.62 -5.52
C PHE A 47 5.51 10.52 -5.24
N GLY A 48 5.15 10.55 -3.96
CA GLY A 48 3.79 10.82 -3.53
C GLY A 48 3.61 12.33 -3.33
N MET A 49 2.38 12.75 -3.12
CA MET A 49 2.07 14.13 -2.77
C MET A 49 1.32 14.15 -1.43
N SER A 50 1.45 15.25 -0.70
CA SER A 50 0.66 15.55 0.50
C SER A 50 -0.06 16.86 0.32
N LEU A 51 -1.22 17.01 0.95
CA LEU A 51 -1.98 18.25 0.94
C LEU A 51 -1.53 19.12 2.11
N SER A 52 -1.09 20.35 1.82
CA SER A 52 -0.70 21.35 2.83
C SER A 52 -1.30 22.70 2.45
N PHE A 53 -2.15 23.26 3.32
CA PHE A 53 -2.86 24.52 3.07
C PHE A 53 -3.60 24.52 1.71
N ASN A 54 -4.34 23.44 1.42
CA ASN A 54 -5.06 23.19 0.17
C ASN A 54 -4.20 23.15 -1.10
N LYS A 55 -2.87 23.03 -0.96
CA LYS A 55 -1.93 22.87 -2.08
C LYS A 55 -1.24 21.52 -1.99
N LEU A 56 -1.15 20.84 -3.11
CA LEU A 56 -0.36 19.63 -3.23
C LEU A 56 1.13 19.98 -3.18
N LYS A 57 1.86 19.25 -2.34
CA LYS A 57 3.32 19.32 -2.24
C LYS A 57 3.88 17.94 -2.47
N VAL A 58 4.95 17.88 -3.25
CA VAL A 58 5.70 16.63 -3.44
C VAL A 58 6.20 16.14 -2.09
N LYS A 59 5.93 14.88 -1.79
CA LYS A 59 6.44 14.18 -0.61
C LYS A 59 7.55 13.24 -1.09
N GLN A 60 8.75 13.51 -0.68
CA GLN A 60 9.89 12.65 -1.00
C GLN A 60 9.78 11.36 -0.19
N ILE A 61 9.73 10.23 -0.88
CA ILE A 61 9.86 8.91 -0.30
C ILE A 61 11.35 8.65 -0.14
N SER A 62 11.82 8.55 1.11
CA SER A 62 13.25 8.45 1.41
C SER A 62 13.81 7.05 1.12
N LYS A 63 12.96 6.02 1.27
CA LYS A 63 13.33 4.63 1.00
C LYS A 63 12.07 3.84 0.62
N PHE A 64 12.22 2.95 -0.34
CA PHE A 64 11.17 2.06 -0.80
C PHE A 64 11.78 0.67 -1.01
N TYR A 65 11.33 -0.30 -0.22
CA TYR A 65 11.88 -1.65 -0.24
C TYR A 65 10.80 -2.70 -0.44
N PHE A 66 11.19 -3.79 -1.09
CA PHE A 66 10.55 -5.07 -0.99
C PHE A 66 11.34 -5.96 -0.03
N VAL A 67 10.65 -6.56 0.94
CA VAL A 67 11.21 -7.51 1.91
C VAL A 67 10.74 -8.92 1.52
N PRO A 68 11.55 -9.70 0.78
CA PRO A 68 11.11 -10.99 0.24
C PRO A 68 10.67 -11.98 1.32
N ARG A 69 11.39 -12.01 2.45
CA ARG A 69 11.12 -12.91 3.57
C ARG A 69 9.68 -12.84 4.11
N SER A 70 9.10 -11.66 4.13
CA SER A 70 7.73 -11.43 4.60
C SER A 70 6.74 -11.13 3.47
N ASN A 71 7.23 -11.06 2.22
CA ASN A 71 6.48 -10.60 1.06
C ASN A 71 5.80 -9.24 1.28
N ASN A 72 6.48 -8.33 1.97
CA ASN A 72 5.99 -7.00 2.27
C ASN A 72 6.73 -5.94 1.45
N ILE A 73 6.06 -4.82 1.20
CA ILE A 73 6.73 -3.57 0.82
C ILE A 73 6.80 -2.63 2.02
N GLU A 74 7.87 -1.85 2.08
CA GLU A 74 8.13 -0.86 3.11
C GLU A 74 8.37 0.50 2.48
N ILE A 75 7.61 1.51 2.90
CA ILE A 75 7.70 2.88 2.39
C ILE A 75 8.10 3.80 3.54
N TYR A 76 9.27 4.42 3.41
CA TYR A 76 9.80 5.35 4.40
C TYR A 76 9.73 6.79 3.90
N TYR A 77 9.20 7.68 4.72
CA TYR A 77 9.13 9.11 4.42
C TYR A 77 9.04 9.96 5.69
N ARG A 78 9.17 11.27 5.52
CA ARG A 78 9.00 12.24 6.61
C ARG A 78 7.66 12.95 6.51
N SER A 79 7.00 13.14 7.66
CA SER A 79 5.79 13.93 7.80
C SER A 79 5.93 14.86 9.00
N GLY A 80 6.18 16.14 8.72
CA GLY A 80 6.55 17.08 9.76
C GLY A 80 7.84 16.66 10.48
N ALA A 81 7.79 16.55 11.79
CA ALA A 81 8.90 16.08 12.60
C ALA A 81 9.03 14.55 12.64
N ASN A 82 8.01 13.80 12.18
CA ASN A 82 8.02 12.36 12.27
C ASN A 82 8.66 11.69 11.05
N SER A 83 9.44 10.64 11.31
CA SER A 83 9.78 9.63 10.32
C SER A 83 8.73 8.52 10.39
N LEU A 84 8.21 8.10 9.23
CA LEU A 84 7.20 7.05 9.13
C LEU A 84 7.73 5.91 8.27
N CYS A 85 7.25 4.70 8.61
CA CYS A 85 7.35 3.53 7.75
C CYS A 85 5.95 2.91 7.64
N LEU A 86 5.48 2.74 6.43
CA LEU A 86 4.25 2.01 6.09
C LEU A 86 4.63 0.66 5.53
N ILE A 87 4.03 -0.41 6.06
CA ILE A 87 4.29 -1.79 5.62
C ILE A 87 3.00 -2.39 5.08
N PHE A 88 3.06 -2.85 3.83
CA PHE A 88 1.94 -3.47 3.13
C PHE A 88 2.27 -4.90 2.75
N GLY A 89 1.47 -5.84 3.26
CA GLY A 89 1.50 -7.23 2.82
C GLY A 89 0.88 -7.42 1.43
N GLN A 90 0.97 -8.62 0.90
CA GLN A 90 0.49 -8.98 -0.45
C GLN A 90 -0.98 -8.58 -0.65
N GLN A 91 -1.88 -8.96 0.25
CA GLN A 91 -3.31 -8.65 0.13
C GLN A 91 -3.58 -7.13 0.06
N ALA A 92 -2.86 -6.35 0.84
CA ALA A 92 -3.00 -4.89 0.82
C ALA A 92 -2.53 -4.31 -0.52
N ARG A 93 -1.42 -4.80 -1.07
CA ARG A 93 -0.91 -4.39 -2.39
C ARG A 93 -1.88 -4.71 -3.52
N GLU A 94 -2.40 -5.93 -3.54
CA GLU A 94 -3.41 -6.37 -4.53
C GLU A 94 -4.68 -5.52 -4.45
N GLY A 95 -5.13 -5.19 -3.24
CA GLY A 95 -6.25 -4.29 -3.03
C GLY A 95 -5.99 -2.86 -3.49
N ILE A 96 -4.78 -2.33 -3.29
CA ILE A 96 -4.38 -1.01 -3.81
C ILE A 96 -4.37 -1.02 -5.34
N ILE A 97 -3.81 -2.05 -5.97
CA ILE A 97 -3.75 -2.19 -7.44
C ILE A 97 -5.16 -2.25 -8.02
N SER A 98 -6.04 -3.06 -7.44
CA SER A 98 -7.45 -3.16 -7.86
C SER A 98 -8.18 -1.81 -7.74
N ALA A 99 -7.99 -1.10 -6.62
CA ALA A 99 -8.56 0.23 -6.41
C ALA A 99 -8.02 1.27 -7.40
N ALA A 100 -6.73 1.21 -7.71
CA ALA A 100 -6.07 2.08 -8.67
C ALA A 100 -6.60 1.85 -10.09
N THR A 101 -6.77 0.60 -10.49
CA THR A 101 -7.36 0.23 -11.79
C THR A 101 -8.75 0.82 -11.92
N LYS A 102 -9.61 0.60 -10.91
CA LYS A 102 -10.96 1.17 -10.89
C LYS A 102 -10.97 2.69 -10.95
N PHE A 103 -10.08 3.36 -10.21
CA PHE A 103 -9.95 4.82 -10.25
C PHE A 103 -9.58 5.31 -11.65
N ILE A 104 -8.63 4.66 -12.32
CA ILE A 104 -8.19 5.04 -13.68
C ILE A 104 -9.32 4.82 -14.69
N GLU A 105 -10.01 3.68 -14.65
CA GLU A 105 -11.16 3.39 -15.51
C GLU A 105 -12.26 4.42 -15.34
N MET A 106 -12.61 4.77 -14.10
CA MET A 106 -13.63 5.80 -13.83
C MET A 106 -13.19 7.21 -14.25
N GLN A 107 -11.90 7.51 -14.17
CA GLN A 107 -11.35 8.77 -14.65
C GLN A 107 -11.44 8.87 -16.17
N GLU A 108 -11.04 7.83 -16.89
CA GLU A 108 -11.11 7.75 -18.36
C GLU A 108 -12.56 7.83 -18.84
N ALA A 109 -13.49 7.22 -18.11
CA ALA A 109 -14.92 7.30 -18.36
C ALA A 109 -15.56 8.61 -17.88
N SER A 110 -14.82 9.51 -17.22
CA SER A 110 -15.35 10.76 -16.61
C SER A 110 -16.51 10.53 -15.62
N THR A 111 -16.48 9.41 -14.90
CA THR A 111 -17.52 9.02 -13.93
C THR A 111 -17.10 9.21 -12.47
N LEU A 112 -15.91 9.74 -12.21
CA LEU A 112 -15.47 10.08 -10.85
C LEU A 112 -16.34 11.20 -10.27
N VAL A 113 -16.71 11.05 -9.02
CA VAL A 113 -17.53 12.03 -8.29
C VAL A 113 -16.67 12.76 -7.26
N ASP A 114 -16.76 14.10 -7.24
CA ASP A 114 -16.13 14.90 -6.18
C ASP A 114 -16.93 14.76 -4.88
N ALA A 115 -16.51 13.84 -4.05
CA ALA A 115 -17.12 13.57 -2.76
C ALA A 115 -16.04 13.59 -1.66
N LYS A 116 -16.44 13.98 -0.45
CA LYS A 116 -15.53 13.91 0.71
C LYS A 116 -15.11 12.46 0.92
N PRO A 117 -13.80 12.15 0.93
CA PRO A 117 -13.32 10.80 1.14
C PRO A 117 -13.74 10.26 2.53
N THR A 118 -14.34 9.08 2.53
CA THR A 118 -14.75 8.34 3.74
C THR A 118 -14.41 6.86 3.57
N SER A 119 -14.51 6.07 4.62
CA SER A 119 -14.39 4.61 4.51
C SER A 119 -15.53 4.00 3.70
N ALA A 120 -16.73 4.62 3.71
CA ALA A 120 -17.91 4.12 3.02
C ALA A 120 -17.84 4.28 1.48
N ASN A 121 -17.11 5.30 0.97
CA ASN A 121 -16.92 5.52 -0.46
C ASN A 121 -15.50 5.19 -0.94
N ALA A 122 -14.76 4.41 -0.17
CA ALA A 122 -13.45 3.93 -0.58
C ALA A 122 -13.57 2.89 -1.69
N PHE A 123 -12.67 2.95 -2.67
CA PHE A 123 -12.50 1.88 -3.66
C PHE A 123 -12.01 0.58 -3.01
N TYR A 124 -11.19 0.74 -1.95
CA TYR A 124 -10.67 -0.35 -1.15
C TYR A 124 -10.37 0.13 0.27
N SER A 125 -10.55 -0.77 1.23
CA SER A 125 -10.11 -0.60 2.61
C SER A 125 -9.30 -1.83 3.02
N GLY A 126 -8.10 -1.60 3.52
CA GLY A 126 -7.18 -2.66 3.90
C GLY A 126 -6.49 -2.37 5.22
N ALA A 127 -5.58 -3.25 5.62
CA ALA A 127 -4.74 -3.10 6.78
C ALA A 127 -3.27 -2.88 6.37
N CYS A 128 -2.56 -2.08 7.15
CA CYS A 128 -1.11 -1.90 7.05
C CYS A 128 -0.50 -1.79 8.45
N GLU A 129 0.80 -2.05 8.55
CA GLU A 129 1.53 -1.69 9.76
C GLU A 129 2.12 -0.29 9.59
N VAL A 130 2.02 0.51 10.63
CA VAL A 130 2.53 1.88 10.66
C VAL A 130 3.53 1.99 11.81
N PHE A 131 4.75 2.38 11.48
CA PHE A 131 5.80 2.71 12.43
C PHE A 131 6.09 4.20 12.34
N TRP A 132 6.32 4.85 13.48
CA TRP A 132 6.63 6.29 13.51
C TRP A 132 7.59 6.65 14.64
N GLY A 133 8.24 7.80 14.50
CA GLY A 133 9.11 8.39 15.51
C GLY A 133 9.76 9.68 15.02
N VAL A 134 10.43 10.40 15.90
CA VAL A 134 10.99 11.74 15.57
C VAL A 134 12.19 11.64 14.62
N ALA A 135 13.17 10.80 14.91
CA ALA A 135 14.37 10.65 14.08
C ALA A 135 14.30 9.41 13.20
N THR A 136 13.78 8.33 13.78
CA THR A 136 13.57 7.03 13.14
C THR A 136 12.16 6.55 13.45
N PRO A 137 11.55 5.68 12.63
CA PRO A 137 10.21 5.15 12.89
C PRO A 137 10.22 4.06 13.98
N ALA A 138 10.75 4.37 15.16
CA ALA A 138 10.96 3.41 16.25
C ALA A 138 10.20 3.72 17.54
N ASN A 139 9.50 4.86 17.63
CA ASN A 139 8.84 5.29 18.86
C ASN A 139 7.44 4.71 19.04
N GLY A 140 6.78 4.35 17.95
CA GLY A 140 5.45 3.76 18.00
C GLY A 140 5.20 2.83 16.83
N THR A 141 4.31 1.87 17.04
CA THR A 141 3.83 0.96 16.00
C THR A 141 2.36 0.67 16.20
N THR A 142 1.65 0.47 15.11
CA THR A 142 0.25 0.01 15.13
C THR A 142 -0.08 -0.79 13.89
N LYS A 143 -1.07 -1.68 14.00
CA LYS A 143 -1.79 -2.25 12.86
C LYS A 143 -3.01 -1.38 12.61
N GLY A 144 -2.92 -0.54 11.58
CA GLY A 144 -3.95 0.41 11.21
C GLY A 144 -4.70 -0.01 9.96
N SER A 145 -5.90 0.54 9.79
CA SER A 145 -6.60 0.49 8.52
C SER A 145 -6.10 1.60 7.60
N PHE A 146 -6.21 1.38 6.30
CA PHE A 146 -6.10 2.45 5.31
C PHE A 146 -7.25 2.38 4.31
N HIS A 147 -7.49 3.50 3.64
CA HIS A 147 -8.57 3.62 2.66
C HIS A 147 -8.03 4.23 1.37
N ALA A 148 -8.35 3.59 0.26
CA ALA A 148 -8.07 4.11 -1.08
C ALA A 148 -9.32 4.85 -1.60
N ASN A 149 -9.20 6.14 -1.81
CA ASN A 149 -10.30 7.02 -2.22
C ASN A 149 -9.93 7.84 -3.47
N CYS A 150 -10.91 8.60 -3.98
CA CYS A 150 -10.71 9.72 -4.88
C CYS A 150 -10.91 11.04 -4.13
N LYS A 151 -10.13 12.06 -4.47
CA LYS A 151 -10.33 13.44 -4.04
C LYS A 151 -10.01 14.39 -5.17
N PHE A 152 -10.86 15.38 -5.36
CA PHE A 152 -10.62 16.45 -6.33
C PHE A 152 -9.89 17.60 -5.65
N ILE A 153 -8.87 18.12 -6.32
CA ILE A 153 -8.10 19.30 -5.90
C ILE A 153 -7.93 20.17 -7.13
N ASP A 154 -8.38 21.40 -7.05
CA ASP A 154 -8.40 22.35 -8.17
C ASP A 154 -9.05 21.76 -9.44
N GLY A 155 -10.13 20.98 -9.26
CA GLY A 155 -10.89 20.33 -10.33
C GLY A 155 -10.25 19.09 -10.94
N LEU A 156 -9.08 18.66 -10.46
CA LEU A 156 -8.39 17.47 -10.93
C LEU A 156 -8.54 16.30 -9.93
N PRO A 157 -8.84 15.08 -10.40
CA PRO A 157 -8.95 13.92 -9.55
C PRO A 157 -7.58 13.36 -9.17
N TYR A 158 -7.43 13.03 -7.90
CA TYR A 158 -6.27 12.34 -7.34
C TYR A 158 -6.70 11.07 -6.63
N PHE A 159 -5.95 10.00 -6.83
CA PHE A 159 -6.05 8.82 -5.98
C PHE A 159 -5.39 9.13 -4.64
N VAL A 160 -6.02 8.76 -3.55
CA VAL A 160 -5.52 9.05 -2.21
C VAL A 160 -5.52 7.81 -1.33
N LEU A 161 -4.38 7.48 -0.75
CA LEU A 161 -4.25 6.53 0.34
C LEU A 161 -4.32 7.29 1.66
N ARG A 162 -5.33 6.99 2.47
CA ARG A 162 -5.60 7.66 3.75
C ARG A 162 -5.33 6.70 4.88
N PHE A 163 -4.54 7.14 5.85
CA PHE A 163 -4.16 6.40 7.04
C PHE A 163 -4.70 7.11 8.27
N PRO A 164 -5.86 6.69 8.80
CA PRO A 164 -6.41 7.27 10.00
C PRO A 164 -5.46 7.12 11.19
N SER A 165 -5.47 8.11 12.07
CA SER A 165 -4.74 8.02 13.33
C SER A 165 -5.26 6.85 14.15
N THR A 166 -4.38 5.95 14.54
CA THR A 166 -4.69 4.69 15.23
C THR A 166 -3.86 4.58 16.51
N LEU A 167 -4.46 4.04 17.56
CA LEU A 167 -3.79 3.83 18.85
C LEU A 167 -2.58 2.90 18.66
N ALA A 168 -1.47 3.25 19.28
CA ALA A 168 -0.26 2.42 19.29
C ALA A 168 -0.52 1.08 20.00
N THR A 169 0.08 0.02 19.48
CA THR A 169 0.08 -1.29 20.15
C THR A 169 0.99 -1.33 21.36
N THR A 170 1.96 -0.41 21.42
CA THR A 170 2.99 -0.34 22.48
C THR A 170 2.68 0.68 23.58
N SER A 171 1.64 1.51 23.43
CA SER A 171 1.31 2.57 24.40
C SER A 171 -0.18 2.91 24.37
N GLN A 172 -0.79 3.03 25.54
CA GLN A 172 -2.23 3.31 25.68
C GLN A 172 -2.64 4.75 25.31
N ASN A 173 -1.69 5.67 25.19
CA ASN A 173 -1.97 7.11 24.97
C ASN A 173 -1.25 7.69 23.76
N THR A 174 -0.65 6.86 22.93
CA THR A 174 0.08 7.31 21.74
C THR A 174 -0.65 6.87 20.47
N TYR A 175 -0.84 7.79 19.55
CA TYR A 175 -1.50 7.53 18.26
C TYR A 175 -0.54 7.71 17.11
N SER A 176 -0.73 6.92 16.06
CA SER A 176 -0.05 7.17 14.79
C SER A 176 -0.47 8.54 14.23
N PRO A 177 0.42 9.23 13.49
CA PRO A 177 0.02 10.40 12.72
C PRO A 177 -1.09 10.05 11.73
N TYR A 178 -2.02 10.99 11.52
CA TYR A 178 -2.93 10.92 10.37
C TYR A 178 -2.16 11.28 9.12
N GLU A 179 -2.25 10.45 8.07
CA GLU A 179 -1.53 10.66 6.82
C GLU A 179 -2.43 10.50 5.60
N GLU A 180 -2.13 11.26 4.56
CA GLU A 180 -2.70 11.12 3.23
C GLU A 180 -1.57 11.17 2.19
N LEU A 181 -1.52 10.17 1.32
CA LEU A 181 -0.64 10.15 0.16
C LEU A 181 -1.48 10.26 -1.11
N TYR A 182 -1.23 11.31 -1.87
CA TYR A 182 -1.93 11.62 -3.11
C TYR A 182 -1.08 11.21 -4.30
N PHE A 183 -1.73 10.67 -5.32
CA PHE A 183 -1.11 10.24 -6.56
C PHE A 183 -1.89 10.82 -7.76
N SER A 184 -1.18 11.43 -8.69
CA SER A 184 -1.72 11.63 -10.03
C SER A 184 -1.87 10.27 -10.74
N PRO A 185 -2.65 10.17 -11.82
CA PRO A 185 -2.80 8.91 -12.56
C PRO A 185 -1.45 8.31 -13.02
N THR A 186 -0.52 9.14 -13.47
CA THR A 186 0.80 8.69 -13.91
C THR A 186 1.63 8.14 -12.74
N GLN A 187 1.67 8.86 -11.62
CA GLN A 187 2.37 8.41 -10.41
C GLN A 187 1.76 7.11 -9.86
N LEU A 188 0.43 7.00 -9.93
CA LEU A 188 -0.29 5.82 -9.47
C LEU A 188 0.05 4.59 -10.32
N LYS A 189 0.07 4.72 -11.66
CA LYS A 189 0.46 3.64 -12.56
C LYS A 189 1.87 3.15 -12.23
N PHE A 190 2.82 4.07 -12.12
CA PHE A 190 4.20 3.72 -11.75
C PHE A 190 4.29 3.02 -10.39
N PHE A 191 3.62 3.54 -9.37
CA PHE A 191 3.59 2.93 -8.04
C PHE A 191 3.01 1.51 -8.08
N CYS A 192 1.88 1.31 -8.78
CA CYS A 192 1.26 0.00 -8.94
C CYS A 192 2.17 -1.00 -9.67
N GLU A 193 2.90 -0.58 -10.69
CA GLU A 193 3.90 -1.43 -11.38
C GLU A 193 4.97 -1.92 -10.41
N GLN A 194 5.47 -1.05 -9.52
CA GLN A 194 6.50 -1.44 -8.56
C GLN A 194 6.03 -2.47 -7.54
N ILE A 195 4.74 -2.46 -7.18
CA ILE A 195 4.19 -3.32 -6.12
C ILE A 195 3.47 -4.57 -6.63
N GLN A 196 3.40 -4.78 -7.95
CA GLN A 196 2.84 -6.00 -8.54
C GLN A 196 3.68 -7.22 -8.16
N GLN A 197 3.00 -8.32 -7.79
CA GLN A 197 3.68 -9.53 -7.33
C GLN A 197 4.61 -10.12 -8.39
N GLU A 198 4.22 -10.06 -9.67
CA GLU A 198 5.05 -10.51 -10.79
C GLU A 198 6.37 -9.74 -10.90
N ASN A 199 6.31 -8.41 -10.77
CA ASN A 199 7.48 -7.55 -10.86
C ASN A 199 8.40 -7.74 -9.64
N LEU A 200 7.81 -7.90 -8.46
CA LEU A 200 8.56 -8.20 -7.24
C LEU A 200 9.25 -9.56 -7.32
N GLN A 201 8.56 -10.59 -7.84
CA GLN A 201 9.15 -11.91 -8.05
C GLN A 201 10.30 -11.86 -9.07
N ALA A 202 10.12 -11.13 -10.18
CA ALA A 202 11.18 -10.98 -11.18
C ALA A 202 12.46 -10.35 -10.59
N ARG A 203 12.31 -9.37 -9.68
CA ARG A 203 13.46 -8.77 -8.96
C ARG A 203 14.14 -9.76 -8.01
N VAL A 204 13.36 -10.60 -7.33
CA VAL A 204 13.89 -11.68 -6.51
C VAL A 204 14.68 -12.67 -7.33
N ASP A 205 14.14 -13.10 -8.47
CA ASP A 205 14.77 -14.06 -9.38
C ASP A 205 16.09 -13.49 -9.98
N GLU A 206 16.11 -12.20 -10.27
CA GLU A 206 17.31 -11.48 -10.72
C GLU A 206 18.41 -11.50 -9.64
N VAL A 207 18.07 -11.17 -8.39
CA VAL A 207 19.02 -11.18 -7.26
C VAL A 207 19.51 -12.60 -7.00
N ALA A 208 18.62 -13.58 -6.98
CA ALA A 208 18.97 -14.98 -6.78
C ALA A 208 19.91 -15.50 -7.89
N SER A 209 19.65 -15.17 -9.16
CA SER A 209 20.50 -15.59 -10.27
C SER A 209 21.93 -15.04 -10.16
N ARG A 210 22.10 -13.83 -9.66
CA ARG A 210 23.42 -13.21 -9.45
C ARG A 210 24.19 -13.87 -8.30
N ALA A 211 23.50 -14.37 -7.28
CA ALA A 211 24.13 -15.01 -6.13
C ALA A 211 24.73 -16.40 -6.46
N PHE A 212 24.26 -17.06 -7.52
CA PHE A 212 24.72 -18.38 -7.95
C PHE A 212 25.84 -18.35 -9.02
N VAL A 213 26.37 -17.18 -9.36
CA VAL A 213 27.43 -17.03 -10.39
C VAL A 213 28.84 -17.01 -9.78
N TYR A 214 29.02 -17.38 -8.50
CA TYR A 214 30.33 -17.48 -7.84
C TYR A 214 30.67 -18.92 -7.41
#